data_3c7d8babea802bd5a4cb5fc955c90f52
#
_entry.id   3c7d8babea802bd5a4cb5fc955c90f52
#
_cell.length_a   1.000
_cell.length_b   1.000
_cell.length_c   1.000
_cell.angle_alpha   90.00
_cell.angle_beta   90.00
_cell.angle_gamma   90.00
#
_symmetry.space_group_name_H-M   'P 1'
#
loop_
_entity.id
_entity.type
_entity.pdbx_description
1 polymer ?
#
loop_
_entity_poly.entity_id
_entity_poly.type
_entity_poly.pdbx_seq_one_letter_code
_entity_poly.pdbx_strand_id
1 'polypeptide(L)'
;MHTRTRHATAPLPAMPTSLPARAYALPLVLILPLLLAACSDAVQTQYRDLDEARAAGAIQRGWLPAWLPARTGAITEAHDLDTNRRAARFVLPDGARIEPPGCAPASGRLPSPALALPGRSASLHQDGVAVRYRLYRCADCYAAFDANHGYVWN
;
A
#
# COMPACT_ATOMS: atom_id res chain seq x y z
N MET A 1 94.58 0.73 -7.64
CA MET A 1 93.61 -0.22 -8.25
C MET A 1 92.24 0.20 -7.76
N HIS A 2 91.47 0.97 -8.59
CA HIS A 2 90.09 1.47 -8.25
C HIS A 2 89.10 0.79 -9.17
N THR A 3 88.30 -0.09 -8.61
CA THR A 3 87.25 -0.80 -9.31
C THR A 3 85.96 0.05 -9.25
N ARG A 4 85.54 0.58 -10.39
CA ARG A 4 84.23 1.32 -10.54
C ARG A 4 83.10 0.37 -10.79
N THR A 5 82.22 0.26 -9.83
CA THR A 5 80.99 -0.47 -9.97
C THR A 5 79.95 0.40 -10.73
N ARG A 6 79.50 -0.05 -11.90
CA ARG A 6 78.39 0.60 -12.66
C ARG A 6 77.03 0.10 -12.14
N HIS A 7 76.26 1.02 -11.61
CA HIS A 7 74.85 0.75 -11.31
C HIS A 7 74.06 0.77 -12.61
N ALA A 8 73.47 -0.35 -12.94
CA ALA A 8 72.48 -0.46 -14.01
C ALA A 8 71.10 0.04 -13.50
N THR A 9 70.58 1.10 -14.13
CA THR A 9 69.25 1.63 -13.88
C THR A 9 68.26 0.79 -14.70
N ALA A 10 67.37 0.08 -14.03
CA ALA A 10 66.29 -0.66 -14.66
C ALA A 10 65.17 0.31 -15.16
N PRO A 11 64.61 0.11 -16.33
CA PRO A 11 63.48 0.94 -16.81
C PRO A 11 62.19 0.62 -16.05
N LEU A 12 61.43 1.64 -15.65
CA LEU A 12 60.10 1.58 -15.06
C LEU A 12 59.11 0.99 -16.06
N PRO A 13 58.19 0.11 -15.63
CA PRO A 13 57.15 -0.40 -16.50
C PRO A 13 56.17 0.73 -16.85
N ALA A 14 55.84 0.84 -18.13
CA ALA A 14 54.86 1.75 -18.65
C ALA A 14 53.47 1.39 -18.10
N MET A 15 52.76 2.36 -17.46
CA MET A 15 51.36 2.22 -17.07
C MET A 15 50.49 2.14 -18.32
N PRO A 16 49.53 1.21 -18.38
CA PRO A 16 48.55 1.20 -19.46
C PRO A 16 47.57 2.36 -19.23
N THR A 17 47.69 3.39 -20.02
CA THR A 17 46.70 4.47 -20.17
C THR A 17 45.68 4.01 -21.17
N SER A 18 44.53 3.58 -20.68
CA SER A 18 43.19 3.71 -21.29
C SER A 18 42.23 2.65 -20.74
N LEU A 19 41.56 2.96 -19.68
CA LEU A 19 40.29 2.27 -19.35
C LEU A 19 39.24 2.77 -20.33
N PRO A 20 38.53 1.87 -21.05
CA PRO A 20 37.49 2.29 -21.97
C PRO A 20 36.33 2.87 -21.18
N ALA A 21 36.00 4.14 -21.44
CA ALA A 21 34.90 4.91 -20.84
C ALA A 21 33.50 4.31 -21.09
N ARG A 22 33.42 3.15 -21.75
CA ARG A 22 32.16 2.48 -22.11
C ARG A 22 31.61 1.51 -21.04
N ALA A 23 32.41 1.09 -20.06
CA ALA A 23 32.00 0.03 -19.13
C ALA A 23 31.12 0.49 -17.95
N TYR A 24 31.02 1.80 -17.69
CA TYR A 24 30.28 2.33 -16.54
C TYR A 24 28.89 2.88 -16.87
N ALA A 25 28.55 3.05 -18.14
CA ALA A 25 27.25 3.61 -18.54
C ALA A 25 26.09 2.60 -18.41
N LEU A 26 26.35 1.31 -18.57
CA LEU A 26 25.31 0.25 -18.54
C LEU A 26 24.71 0.01 -17.15
N PRO A 27 25.47 -0.06 -16.04
CA PRO A 27 24.86 -0.28 -14.73
C PRO A 27 24.06 0.93 -14.21
N LEU A 28 24.43 2.16 -14.57
CA LEU A 28 23.73 3.37 -14.13
C LEU A 28 22.34 3.52 -14.78
N VAL A 29 22.22 3.14 -16.05
CA VAL A 29 20.95 3.17 -16.80
C VAL A 29 19.97 2.10 -16.30
N LEU A 30 20.47 0.97 -15.78
CA LEU A 30 19.62 -0.11 -15.27
C LEU A 30 19.11 0.17 -13.84
N ILE A 31 19.86 0.94 -13.04
CA ILE A 31 19.48 1.29 -11.66
C ILE A 31 18.41 2.38 -11.62
N LEU A 32 18.43 3.32 -12.56
CA LEU A 32 17.50 4.44 -12.61
C LEU A 32 16.01 4.03 -12.74
N PRO A 33 15.61 3.07 -13.60
CA PRO A 33 14.21 2.62 -13.66
C PRO A 33 13.77 1.83 -12.42
N LEU A 34 14.69 1.21 -11.67
CA LEU A 34 14.36 0.49 -10.45
C LEU A 34 13.98 1.43 -9.29
N LEU A 35 14.54 2.64 -9.28
CA LEU A 35 14.24 3.66 -8.27
C LEU A 35 12.88 4.36 -8.52
N LEU A 36 12.39 4.36 -9.76
CA LEU A 36 11.11 4.95 -10.13
C LEU A 36 9.91 4.02 -9.86
N ALA A 37 10.13 2.73 -9.65
CA ALA A 37 9.06 1.75 -9.39
C ALA A 37 8.62 1.66 -7.92
N ALA A 38 9.21 2.44 -7.01
CA ALA A 38 9.03 2.30 -5.55
C ALA A 38 8.07 3.33 -4.92
N CYS A 39 7.43 4.19 -5.69
CA CYS A 39 6.45 5.13 -5.13
C CYS A 39 5.04 4.56 -5.22
N SER A 40 4.69 3.69 -4.28
CA SER A 40 3.30 3.45 -3.91
C SER A 40 3.06 4.28 -2.64
N ASP A 41 2.36 5.41 -2.77
CA ASP A 41 2.03 6.30 -1.65
C ASP A 41 0.86 5.75 -0.80
N ALA A 42 0.46 4.52 -1.04
CA ALA A 42 -0.55 3.83 -0.25
C ALA A 42 0.04 3.38 1.09
N VAL A 43 -0.49 3.95 2.16
CA VAL A 43 -0.15 3.62 3.55
C VAL A 43 -1.19 2.67 4.11
N GLN A 44 -0.77 1.63 4.82
CA GLN A 44 -1.66 0.73 5.56
C GLN A 44 -1.42 0.85 7.05
N THR A 45 -2.48 1.01 7.82
CA THR A 45 -2.45 1.13 9.28
C THR A 45 -3.42 0.14 9.93
N GLN A 46 -3.05 -0.37 11.10
CA GLN A 46 -3.89 -1.25 11.90
C GLN A 46 -4.23 -0.59 13.23
N TYR A 47 -5.48 -0.73 13.65
CA TYR A 47 -5.98 -0.28 14.93
C TYR A 47 -6.66 -1.46 15.63
N ARG A 48 -6.42 -1.59 16.93
CA ARG A 48 -7.04 -2.62 17.75
C ARG A 48 -8.56 -2.42 17.83
N ASP A 49 -8.99 -1.17 17.97
CA ASP A 49 -10.38 -0.78 18.12
C ASP A 49 -10.64 0.63 17.55
N LEU A 50 -11.92 1.04 17.58
CA LEU A 50 -12.33 2.32 17.04
C LEU A 50 -11.82 3.52 17.86
N ASP A 51 -11.59 3.35 19.15
CA ASP A 51 -11.09 4.45 20.00
C ASP A 51 -9.62 4.74 19.70
N GLU A 52 -8.82 3.72 19.44
CA GLU A 52 -7.45 3.88 18.94
C GLU A 52 -7.43 4.57 17.58
N ALA A 53 -8.31 4.17 16.66
CA ALA A 53 -8.42 4.81 15.34
C ALA A 53 -8.83 6.29 15.43
N ARG A 54 -9.74 6.63 16.38
CA ARG A 54 -10.14 8.02 16.66
C ARG A 54 -8.98 8.82 17.23
N ALA A 55 -8.27 8.27 18.22
CA ALA A 55 -7.12 8.93 18.84
C ALA A 55 -6.01 9.18 17.79
N ALA A 56 -5.83 8.26 16.86
CA ALA A 56 -4.92 8.42 15.73
C ALA A 56 -5.42 9.40 14.66
N GLY A 57 -6.66 9.90 14.75
CA GLY A 57 -7.22 10.85 13.78
C GLY A 57 -7.73 10.25 12.48
N ALA A 58 -7.91 8.93 12.39
CA ALA A 58 -8.35 8.25 11.15
C ALA A 58 -9.77 8.66 10.73
N ILE A 59 -10.65 8.91 11.70
CA ILE A 59 -12.01 9.40 11.45
C ILE A 59 -11.99 10.85 10.95
N GLN A 60 -11.24 11.73 11.61
CA GLN A 60 -11.16 13.15 11.27
C GLN A 60 -10.57 13.38 9.87
N ARG A 61 -9.63 12.53 9.46
CA ARG A 61 -9.05 12.55 8.10
C ARG A 61 -9.95 11.90 7.05
N GLY A 62 -11.07 11.29 7.46
CA GLY A 62 -12.00 10.62 6.55
C GLY A 62 -11.50 9.27 6.03
N TRP A 63 -10.45 8.68 6.59
CA TRP A 63 -9.96 7.35 6.22
C TRP A 63 -10.91 6.24 6.67
N LEU A 64 -11.56 6.47 7.81
CA LEU A 64 -12.62 5.61 8.32
C LEU A 64 -13.93 6.41 8.46
N PRO A 65 -15.09 5.79 8.18
CA PRO A 65 -16.36 6.47 8.32
C PRO A 65 -16.73 6.70 9.78
N ALA A 66 -17.35 7.85 10.06
CA ALA A 66 -17.74 8.25 11.42
C ALA A 66 -18.88 7.39 12.01
N TRP A 67 -19.63 6.70 11.18
CA TRP A 67 -20.79 5.88 11.58
C TRP A 67 -20.40 4.47 12.08
N LEU A 68 -19.14 4.13 12.15
CA LEU A 68 -18.72 2.82 12.68
C LEU A 68 -19.22 2.62 14.13
N PRO A 69 -19.75 1.42 14.47
CA PRO A 69 -20.18 1.10 15.82
C PRO A 69 -19.05 1.23 16.84
N ALA A 70 -19.36 1.70 18.05
CA ALA A 70 -18.37 1.96 19.09
C ALA A 70 -17.47 0.74 19.44
N ARG A 71 -18.01 -0.49 19.33
CA ARG A 71 -17.26 -1.73 19.60
C ARG A 71 -16.67 -2.39 18.36
N THR A 72 -16.51 -1.62 17.28
CA THR A 72 -15.77 -2.10 16.09
C THR A 72 -14.31 -2.30 16.46
N GLY A 73 -13.76 -3.47 16.09
CA GLY A 73 -12.39 -3.86 16.41
C GLY A 73 -11.62 -4.42 15.23
N ALA A 74 -10.35 -4.75 15.47
CA ALA A 74 -9.43 -5.31 14.48
C ALA A 74 -9.52 -4.59 13.13
N ILE A 75 -9.39 -3.26 13.17
CA ILE A 75 -9.52 -2.41 12.00
C ILE A 75 -8.17 -2.39 11.25
N THR A 76 -8.22 -2.67 9.96
CA THR A 76 -7.11 -2.40 9.05
C THR A 76 -7.60 -1.48 7.96
N GLU A 77 -6.95 -0.34 7.80
CA GLU A 77 -7.24 0.61 6.75
C GLU A 77 -6.03 0.83 5.84
N ALA A 78 -6.30 1.15 4.59
CA ALA A 78 -5.31 1.59 3.63
C ALA A 78 -5.81 2.88 2.97
N HIS A 79 -4.93 3.84 2.81
CA HIS A 79 -5.24 5.09 2.12
C HIS A 79 -4.07 5.53 1.24
N ASP A 80 -4.39 6.31 0.24
CA ASP A 80 -3.47 6.92 -0.70
C ASP A 80 -3.78 8.42 -0.72
N LEU A 81 -2.80 9.22 -0.30
CA LEU A 81 -2.97 10.68 -0.15
C LEU A 81 -3.08 11.41 -1.48
N ASP A 82 -2.41 10.91 -2.52
CA ASP A 82 -2.39 11.56 -3.83
C ASP A 82 -3.71 11.38 -4.58
N THR A 83 -4.33 10.21 -4.43
CA THR A 83 -5.58 9.88 -5.13
C THR A 83 -6.81 9.99 -4.24
N ASN A 84 -6.65 10.26 -2.94
CA ASN A 84 -7.71 10.24 -1.92
C ASN A 84 -8.50 8.93 -1.90
N ARG A 85 -7.85 7.83 -2.26
CA ARG A 85 -8.44 6.50 -2.23
C ARG A 85 -8.25 5.87 -0.87
N ARG A 86 -9.24 5.11 -0.45
CA ARG A 86 -9.23 4.43 0.84
C ARG A 86 -9.90 3.06 0.74
N ALA A 87 -9.44 2.15 1.56
CA ALA A 87 -10.06 0.84 1.76
C ALA A 87 -9.88 0.42 3.21
N ALA A 88 -10.91 -0.11 3.84
CA ALA A 88 -10.83 -0.60 5.21
C ALA A 88 -11.56 -1.91 5.38
N ARG A 89 -11.04 -2.74 6.27
CA ARG A 89 -11.68 -3.93 6.82
C ARG A 89 -11.74 -3.80 8.34
N PHE A 90 -12.83 -4.26 8.93
CA PHE A 90 -13.00 -4.24 10.38
C PHE A 90 -13.90 -5.39 10.85
N VAL A 91 -13.75 -5.76 12.12
CA VAL A 91 -14.59 -6.75 12.80
C VAL A 91 -15.76 -6.03 13.44
N LEU A 92 -16.97 -6.55 13.18
CA LEU A 92 -18.20 -6.03 13.77
C LEU A 92 -18.42 -6.61 15.18
N PRO A 93 -19.07 -5.87 16.08
CA PRO A 93 -19.62 -6.45 17.30
C PRO A 93 -20.59 -7.59 16.97
N ASP A 94 -20.62 -8.62 17.82
CA ASP A 94 -21.52 -9.75 17.68
C ASP A 94 -22.97 -9.30 17.51
N GLY A 95 -23.65 -9.88 16.51
CA GLY A 95 -25.02 -9.58 16.19
C GLY A 95 -25.27 -8.18 15.58
N ALA A 96 -24.25 -7.40 15.29
CA ALA A 96 -24.42 -6.07 14.75
C ALA A 96 -25.02 -6.11 13.33
N ARG A 97 -26.15 -5.46 13.16
CA ARG A 97 -26.70 -5.10 11.86
C ARG A 97 -26.43 -3.65 11.57
N ILE A 98 -25.57 -3.40 10.59
CA ILE A 98 -25.20 -2.05 10.20
C ILE A 98 -26.04 -1.64 8.99
N GLU A 99 -26.69 -0.51 9.10
CA GLU A 99 -27.27 0.25 8.00
C GLU A 99 -26.57 1.60 7.98
N PRO A 100 -25.59 1.80 7.10
CA PRO A 100 -24.80 3.02 7.12
C PRO A 100 -25.69 4.23 6.82
N PRO A 101 -25.67 5.30 7.64
CA PRO A 101 -26.48 6.48 7.41
C PRO A 101 -26.08 7.16 6.08
N GLY A 102 -27.06 7.61 5.34
CA GLY A 102 -26.84 8.25 4.03
C GLY A 102 -26.45 7.30 2.91
N CYS A 103 -26.52 5.99 3.13
CA CYS A 103 -26.26 4.97 2.12
C CYS A 103 -27.53 4.26 1.71
N ALA A 104 -27.63 3.89 0.44
CA ALA A 104 -28.71 3.06 -0.09
C ALA A 104 -28.25 1.61 -0.23
N PRO A 105 -29.13 0.62 0.09
CA PRO A 105 -28.86 -0.77 -0.25
C PRO A 105 -28.59 -0.91 -1.74
N ALA A 106 -27.56 -1.69 -2.09
CA ALA A 106 -27.18 -1.92 -3.47
C ALA A 106 -27.43 -3.38 -3.83
N SER A 107 -28.03 -3.59 -5.02
CA SER A 107 -28.15 -4.88 -5.65
C SER A 107 -27.17 -4.97 -6.81
N GLY A 108 -26.55 -6.13 -7.00
CA GLY A 108 -25.61 -6.36 -8.09
C GLY A 108 -24.17 -5.96 -7.76
N ARG A 109 -23.39 -5.72 -8.82
CA ARG A 109 -21.96 -5.51 -8.72
C ARG A 109 -21.63 -4.07 -8.32
N LEU A 110 -20.87 -3.90 -7.23
CA LEU A 110 -20.23 -2.63 -6.89
C LEU A 110 -18.90 -2.47 -7.63
N PRO A 111 -18.39 -1.25 -7.82
CA PRO A 111 -17.04 -1.03 -8.30
C PRO A 111 -16.02 -1.75 -7.43
N SER A 112 -14.99 -2.27 -8.06
CA SER A 112 -13.87 -2.89 -7.33
C SER A 112 -13.11 -1.83 -6.53
N PRO A 113 -12.61 -2.15 -5.34
CA PRO A 113 -11.72 -1.27 -4.60
C PRO A 113 -10.50 -0.92 -5.45
N ALA A 114 -10.12 0.34 -5.45
CA ALA A 114 -8.91 0.79 -6.12
C ALA A 114 -7.65 0.44 -5.32
N LEU A 115 -7.75 0.47 -3.98
CA LEU A 115 -6.77 -0.11 -3.08
C LEU A 115 -7.21 -1.53 -2.72
N ALA A 116 -6.23 -2.43 -2.55
CA ALA A 116 -6.52 -3.77 -2.07
C ALA A 116 -7.23 -3.70 -0.71
N LEU A 117 -8.34 -4.43 -0.57
CA LEU A 117 -9.00 -4.56 0.73
C LEU A 117 -8.08 -5.33 1.68
N PRO A 118 -7.73 -4.75 2.84
CA PRO A 118 -6.83 -5.40 3.78
C PRO A 118 -7.31 -6.80 4.17
N GLY A 119 -6.39 -7.77 4.13
CA GLY A 119 -6.68 -9.15 4.49
C GLY A 119 -7.53 -9.93 3.47
N ARG A 120 -7.71 -9.41 2.25
CA ARG A 120 -8.36 -10.13 1.15
C ARG A 120 -7.51 -10.07 -0.12
N SER A 121 -7.29 -11.24 -0.71
CA SER A 121 -6.60 -11.36 -1.99
C SER A 121 -7.52 -11.23 -3.21
N ALA A 122 -8.86 -11.21 -3.01
CA ALA A 122 -9.84 -11.18 -4.08
C ALA A 122 -10.87 -10.08 -3.84
N SER A 123 -11.40 -9.53 -4.92
CA SER A 123 -12.49 -8.56 -4.84
C SER A 123 -13.74 -9.19 -4.21
N LEU A 124 -14.57 -8.40 -3.55
CA LEU A 124 -15.85 -8.82 -2.98
C LEU A 124 -16.84 -9.37 -4.04
N HIS A 125 -16.46 -9.38 -5.30
CA HIS A 125 -17.29 -9.75 -6.45
C HIS A 125 -17.02 -11.11 -7.06
N GLN A 126 -16.13 -11.92 -6.49
CA GLN A 126 -15.91 -13.28 -7.00
C GLN A 126 -17.02 -14.21 -6.52
N ASP A 127 -17.66 -14.87 -7.47
CA ASP A 127 -18.47 -16.09 -7.32
C ASP A 127 -19.51 -16.07 -6.20
N GLY A 128 -20.60 -15.34 -6.37
CA GLY A 128 -21.72 -15.37 -5.43
C GLY A 128 -21.47 -14.59 -4.12
N VAL A 129 -20.40 -13.84 -4.02
CA VAL A 129 -20.09 -12.96 -2.87
C VAL A 129 -21.20 -11.94 -2.64
N ALA A 130 -21.88 -11.48 -3.69
CA ALA A 130 -23.06 -10.62 -3.57
C ALA A 130 -24.21 -11.26 -2.75
N VAL A 131 -24.28 -12.57 -2.68
CA VAL A 131 -25.27 -13.32 -1.87
C VAL A 131 -24.88 -13.34 -0.39
N ARG A 132 -23.60 -13.24 -0.07
CA ARG A 132 -23.11 -13.29 1.31
C ARG A 132 -23.04 -11.93 1.99
N TYR A 133 -22.92 -10.85 1.21
CA TYR A 133 -22.73 -9.50 1.74
C TYR A 133 -23.98 -8.65 1.54
N ARG A 134 -24.31 -7.88 2.56
CA ARG A 134 -25.21 -6.73 2.41
C ARG A 134 -24.38 -5.59 1.84
N LEU A 135 -24.76 -5.15 0.65
CA LEU A 135 -24.02 -4.15 -0.11
C LEU A 135 -24.72 -2.79 -0.01
N TYR A 136 -23.95 -1.73 0.09
CA TYR A 136 -24.44 -0.36 0.17
C TYR A 136 -23.62 0.57 -0.72
N ARG A 137 -24.31 1.54 -1.28
CA ARG A 137 -23.74 2.67 -2.01
C ARG A 137 -23.97 3.93 -1.21
N CYS A 138 -22.92 4.63 -0.82
CA CYS A 138 -22.91 5.90 -0.12
C CYS A 138 -22.54 7.03 -1.09
N ALA A 139 -22.60 8.27 -0.62
CA ALA A 139 -22.27 9.43 -1.46
C ALA A 139 -20.80 9.39 -1.95
N ASP A 140 -19.88 8.97 -1.08
CA ASP A 140 -18.44 9.02 -1.29
C ASP A 140 -17.74 7.66 -1.14
N CYS A 141 -18.49 6.58 -0.89
CA CYS A 141 -17.92 5.26 -0.68
C CYS A 141 -18.91 4.13 -1.00
N TYR A 142 -18.37 2.92 -0.93
CA TYR A 142 -19.11 1.67 -0.96
C TYR A 142 -18.89 0.92 0.34
N ALA A 143 -19.88 0.16 0.78
CA ALA A 143 -19.74 -0.67 1.96
C ALA A 143 -20.32 -2.07 1.71
N ALA A 144 -19.70 -3.06 2.35
CA ALA A 144 -20.15 -4.44 2.33
C ALA A 144 -20.04 -5.05 3.72
N PHE A 145 -21.04 -5.80 4.14
CA PHE A 145 -21.08 -6.43 5.46
C PHE A 145 -21.45 -7.90 5.34
N ASP A 146 -20.67 -8.78 5.97
CA ASP A 146 -21.11 -10.12 6.32
C ASP A 146 -21.55 -10.18 7.80
N ALA A 147 -21.61 -11.37 8.39
CA ALA A 147 -22.04 -11.53 9.79
C ALA A 147 -21.06 -10.91 10.80
N ASN A 148 -19.76 -10.91 10.49
CA ASN A 148 -18.70 -10.57 11.44
C ASN A 148 -17.78 -9.45 10.95
N HIS A 149 -17.82 -9.11 9.65
CA HIS A 149 -16.91 -8.13 9.06
C HIS A 149 -17.63 -7.05 8.29
N GLY A 150 -17.01 -5.90 8.29
CA GLY A 150 -17.35 -4.80 7.39
C GLY A 150 -16.17 -4.42 6.52
N TYR A 151 -16.49 -3.93 5.33
CA TYR A 151 -15.56 -3.41 4.34
C TYR A 151 -16.10 -2.09 3.82
N VAL A 152 -15.22 -1.11 3.69
CA VAL A 152 -15.54 0.20 3.11
C VAL A 152 -14.43 0.58 2.15
N TRP A 153 -14.78 1.16 1.00
CA TRP A 153 -13.83 1.63 -0.01
C TRP A 153 -14.41 2.73 -0.89
N ASN A 154 -13.54 3.46 -1.60
CA ASN A 154 -13.91 4.37 -2.68
C ASN A 154 -13.00 4.22 -3.91
#